data_44c9b636b74fc52fc18a543f8497e3e4
#
_entry.id   44c9b636b74fc52fc18a543f8497e3e4
#
_cell.length_a   1.000
_cell.length_b   1.000
_cell.length_c   1.000
_cell.angle_alpha   90.00
_cell.angle_beta   90.00
_cell.angle_gamma   90.00
#
_symmetry.space_group_name_H-M   'P 1'
#
loop_
_entity.id
_entity.type
_entity.pdbx_description
1 polymer ?
#
loop_
_entity_poly.entity_id
_entity_poly.type
_entity_poly.pdbx_seq_one_letter_code
_entity_poly.pdbx_strand_id
1 'polypeptide(L)'
;MFNYLATTHMFILVKWWRYLLTYAMLPVDMPAVNSALVASTITTGCRGEHHRQSEALGMDAAQPSPTVEVKLFKRRWVMLFIFCLYSMSNSYMWIQYSSISNIFVRFYHTDSLTISWLAMVYLFTYLGLIVPVMWMLANRGMREIVIVGSACNTIGAWIKTSSAEPSRLQVTFLGQFMSAIAATFILGTPTRLASLWFGQHEVSTACSIGVLGNQLGIAIGFLVPPILVHNVDDLDELGYHIRVMFYITAGFTTVMFILVIMVFQDKPEIPPSQAQLQAKHILSVGSSYAASLLRLLRNLPFMLLVVSYGINVGSLYTISTLLNRMIIGSYPGQEENAGRIGLTLILSGILGSFLCGIWLDRTKLFKQTLFAMYILTLIGMLVFTFTLSLGHLWLVFITVGTLGFFMSGYLPLGFEYGIELTYPEAEGTSSGMLNVLAQIFGIIFTICDEKVIDKWGTLAGNIFLTCFLLIGTIITGLIKSDLRRQQANVENCLSTVSGTYFCVSNVIQFLIVDAKLTHPTVSDYRKTFIWSTRSKMCTI
;
A
#
# COMPACT_ATOMS: atom_id res chain seq x y z
N MET A 1 24.88 -13.59 -22.55
CA MET A 1 24.67 -13.93 -21.12
C MET A 1 23.65 -12.99 -20.47
N PHE A 2 23.67 -11.67 -20.67
CA PHE A 2 22.71 -10.71 -20.07
C PHE A 2 21.28 -10.74 -20.64
N ASN A 3 21.07 -11.02 -21.92
CA ASN A 3 19.72 -11.23 -22.48
C ASN A 3 19.01 -12.46 -21.88
N TYR A 4 19.79 -13.45 -21.43
CA TYR A 4 19.25 -14.63 -20.74
C TYR A 4 18.77 -14.27 -19.31
N LEU A 5 19.45 -13.35 -18.64
CA LEU A 5 19.05 -12.87 -17.30
C LEU A 5 17.77 -12.02 -17.35
N ALA A 6 17.60 -11.13 -18.32
CA ALA A 6 16.39 -10.29 -18.43
C ALA A 6 15.13 -11.13 -18.75
N THR A 7 15.25 -12.09 -19.68
CA THR A 7 14.18 -13.05 -19.97
C THR A 7 13.93 -14.00 -18.80
N THR A 8 14.98 -14.43 -18.11
CA THR A 8 14.87 -15.30 -16.92
C THR A 8 14.20 -14.56 -15.75
N HIS A 9 14.50 -13.27 -15.54
CA HIS A 9 13.85 -12.45 -14.50
C HIS A 9 12.38 -12.18 -14.82
N MET A 10 12.02 -11.95 -16.08
CA MET A 10 10.62 -11.82 -16.49
C MET A 10 9.85 -13.14 -16.32
N PHE A 11 10.49 -14.28 -16.64
CA PHE A 11 9.92 -15.62 -16.40
C PHE A 11 9.78 -15.93 -14.90
N ILE A 12 10.73 -15.49 -14.09
CA ILE A 12 10.66 -15.60 -12.62
C ILE A 12 9.52 -14.74 -12.07
N LEU A 13 9.33 -13.51 -12.56
CA LEU A 13 8.21 -12.65 -12.17
C LEU A 13 6.85 -13.26 -12.53
N VAL A 14 6.71 -13.79 -13.73
CA VAL A 14 5.47 -14.46 -14.18
C VAL A 14 5.25 -15.76 -13.39
N LYS A 15 6.31 -16.53 -13.11
CA LYS A 15 6.24 -17.72 -12.23
C LYS A 15 5.91 -17.33 -10.80
N TRP A 16 6.51 -16.29 -10.24
CA TRP A 16 6.22 -15.76 -8.90
C TRP A 16 4.80 -15.23 -8.79
N TRP A 17 4.32 -14.51 -9.82
CA TRP A 17 2.94 -14.06 -9.92
C TRP A 17 1.96 -15.23 -9.95
N ARG A 18 2.29 -16.26 -10.74
CA ARG A 18 1.51 -17.50 -10.78
C ARG A 18 1.56 -18.25 -9.43
N TYR A 19 2.72 -18.24 -8.76
CA TYR A 19 2.90 -18.84 -7.44
C TYR A 19 2.10 -18.08 -6.35
N LEU A 20 2.16 -16.74 -6.35
CA LEU A 20 1.36 -15.89 -5.47
C LEU A 20 -0.15 -16.09 -5.68
N LEU A 21 -0.60 -16.15 -6.93
CA LEU A 21 -2.00 -16.44 -7.24
C LEU A 21 -2.40 -17.87 -6.82
N THR A 22 -1.51 -18.85 -6.98
CA THR A 22 -1.77 -20.26 -6.60
C THR A 22 -1.78 -20.40 -5.08
N TYR A 23 -0.87 -19.74 -4.35
CA TYR A 23 -0.85 -19.75 -2.87
C TYR A 23 -1.99 -18.95 -2.26
N ALA A 24 -2.36 -17.81 -2.87
CA ALA A 24 -3.55 -17.04 -2.45
C ALA A 24 -4.87 -17.78 -2.74
N MET A 25 -4.86 -18.77 -3.65
CA MET A 25 -6.02 -19.61 -3.97
C MET A 25 -6.08 -20.91 -3.17
N LEU A 26 -5.03 -21.30 -2.45
CA LEU A 26 -5.10 -22.44 -1.54
C LEU A 26 -5.88 -22.02 -0.29
N PRO A 27 -6.93 -22.78 0.08
CA PRO A 27 -7.56 -22.58 1.38
C PRO A 27 -6.50 -22.87 2.44
N VAL A 28 -6.24 -21.88 3.30
CA VAL A 28 -5.45 -22.10 4.51
C VAL A 28 -6.38 -22.90 5.44
N ASP A 29 -6.28 -24.23 5.38
CA ASP A 29 -6.83 -25.11 6.39
C ASP A 29 -6.02 -24.90 7.68
N MET A 30 -6.35 -23.82 8.39
CA MET A 30 -6.06 -23.78 9.83
C MET A 30 -7.07 -24.73 10.51
N PRO A 31 -6.62 -25.63 11.39
CA PRO A 31 -7.54 -26.45 12.16
C PRO A 31 -8.44 -25.48 12.94
N ALA A 32 -9.71 -25.47 12.56
CA ALA A 32 -10.72 -24.72 13.28
C ALA A 32 -10.74 -25.28 14.71
N VAL A 33 -10.18 -24.52 15.64
CA VAL A 33 -10.50 -24.73 17.06
C VAL A 33 -12.00 -24.55 17.16
N ASN A 34 -12.68 -25.63 17.48
CA ASN A 34 -14.12 -25.78 17.48
C ASN A 34 -14.79 -24.79 18.46
N SER A 35 -14.82 -23.51 18.09
CA SER A 35 -15.59 -22.46 18.78
C SER A 35 -17.11 -22.75 18.68
N ALA A 36 -17.53 -23.55 17.72
CA ALA A 36 -18.92 -24.01 17.61
C ALA A 36 -19.32 -24.94 18.74
N LEU A 37 -18.42 -25.78 19.27
CA LEU A 37 -18.76 -26.71 20.37
C LEU A 37 -18.90 -25.99 21.71
N VAL A 38 -18.11 -24.93 21.94
CA VAL A 38 -18.22 -24.10 23.15
C VAL A 38 -19.48 -23.22 23.11
N ALA A 39 -19.82 -22.68 21.94
CA ALA A 39 -21.03 -21.89 21.76
C ALA A 39 -22.32 -22.68 21.85
N SER A 40 -22.34 -23.93 21.34
CA SER A 40 -23.55 -24.78 21.39
C SER A 40 -23.85 -25.30 22.80
N THR A 41 -22.84 -25.55 23.63
CA THR A 41 -23.01 -25.99 25.03
C THR A 41 -23.52 -24.89 25.94
N ILE A 42 -23.14 -23.61 25.66
CA ILE A 42 -23.59 -22.46 26.44
C ILE A 42 -25.01 -22.02 26.06
N THR A 43 -25.38 -22.15 24.76
CA THR A 43 -26.73 -21.74 24.31
C THR A 43 -27.84 -22.71 24.68
N THR A 44 -27.54 -23.99 24.88
CA THR A 44 -28.56 -24.98 25.33
C THR A 44 -28.88 -24.87 26.80
N GLY A 45 -27.94 -24.41 27.64
CA GLY A 45 -28.20 -24.22 29.09
C GLY A 45 -29.06 -22.98 29.42
N CYS A 46 -28.96 -21.93 28.62
CA CYS A 46 -29.68 -20.67 28.90
C CYS A 46 -31.09 -20.60 28.26
N ARG A 47 -31.42 -21.51 27.35
CA ARG A 47 -32.70 -21.44 26.60
C ARG A 47 -33.93 -21.95 27.37
N GLY A 48 -33.70 -22.70 28.43
CA GLY A 48 -34.79 -23.30 29.22
C GLY A 48 -35.46 -22.38 30.24
N GLU A 49 -34.75 -21.42 30.77
CA GLU A 49 -35.27 -20.57 31.87
C GLU A 49 -35.74 -19.18 31.44
N HIS A 50 -35.20 -18.62 30.36
CA HIS A 50 -35.65 -17.32 29.85
C HIS A 50 -37.09 -17.34 29.30
N HIS A 51 -37.60 -18.52 28.86
CA HIS A 51 -38.96 -18.61 28.32
C HIS A 51 -40.06 -18.56 29.40
N ARG A 52 -39.74 -18.93 30.65
CA ARG A 52 -40.73 -18.86 31.76
C ARG A 52 -40.81 -17.48 32.45
N GLN A 53 -39.76 -16.69 32.38
CA GLN A 53 -39.77 -15.34 32.98
C GLN A 53 -40.22 -14.24 32.02
N SER A 54 -40.09 -14.41 30.68
CA SER A 54 -40.54 -13.41 29.72
C SER A 54 -42.06 -13.38 29.54
N GLU A 55 -42.78 -14.50 29.79
CA GLU A 55 -44.26 -14.51 29.76
C GLU A 55 -44.86 -13.71 30.94
N ALA A 56 -44.11 -13.51 32.04
CA ALA A 56 -44.61 -12.78 33.21
C ALA A 56 -44.42 -11.25 33.13
N LEU A 57 -43.64 -10.74 32.18
CA LEU A 57 -43.27 -9.29 32.09
C LEU A 57 -43.72 -8.60 30.81
N GLY A 58 -44.45 -9.26 29.90
CA GLY A 58 -45.03 -8.64 28.70
C GLY A 58 -43.99 -7.90 27.81
N MET A 59 -42.73 -8.32 27.84
CA MET A 59 -41.69 -7.75 26.97
C MET A 59 -41.66 -8.54 25.66
N ASP A 60 -42.01 -7.85 24.57
CA ASP A 60 -41.92 -8.36 23.21
C ASP A 60 -40.53 -9.00 22.97
N ALA A 61 -40.55 -10.29 22.61
CA ALA A 61 -39.33 -11.01 22.26
C ALA A 61 -38.65 -10.31 21.07
N ALA A 62 -37.48 -9.76 21.31
CA ALA A 62 -36.65 -9.21 20.26
C ALA A 62 -36.46 -10.30 19.19
N GLN A 63 -36.97 -10.06 17.99
CA GLN A 63 -36.82 -10.96 16.84
C GLN A 63 -35.33 -11.22 16.64
N PRO A 64 -34.90 -12.47 16.40
CA PRO A 64 -33.51 -12.76 16.09
C PRO A 64 -33.13 -11.96 14.85
N SER A 65 -32.10 -11.10 14.98
CA SER A 65 -31.57 -10.34 13.86
C SER A 65 -31.31 -11.29 12.69
N PRO A 66 -31.77 -10.98 11.46
CA PRO A 66 -31.59 -11.85 10.31
C PRO A 66 -30.09 -12.16 10.16
N THR A 67 -29.74 -13.44 10.22
CA THR A 67 -28.40 -13.91 9.89
C THR A 67 -28.17 -13.61 8.43
N VAL A 68 -27.48 -12.49 8.15
CA VAL A 68 -27.15 -12.09 6.77
C VAL A 68 -26.14 -13.11 6.25
N GLU A 69 -26.52 -13.85 5.20
CA GLU A 69 -25.61 -14.77 4.52
C GLU A 69 -24.37 -14.03 4.04
N VAL A 70 -23.20 -14.55 4.36
CA VAL A 70 -21.90 -14.07 3.90
C VAL A 70 -21.40 -15.01 2.82
N LYS A 71 -21.13 -14.50 1.61
CA LYS A 71 -20.67 -15.30 0.49
C LYS A 71 -19.48 -14.68 -0.22
N LEU A 72 -18.43 -15.49 -0.43
CA LEU A 72 -17.22 -15.08 -1.14
C LEU A 72 -17.31 -15.55 -2.60
N PHE A 73 -17.35 -14.60 -3.54
CA PHE A 73 -17.41 -14.88 -4.96
C PHE A 73 -16.00 -14.98 -5.57
N LYS A 74 -15.73 -15.99 -6.40
CA LYS A 74 -14.44 -16.13 -7.12
C LYS A 74 -14.15 -14.94 -8.04
N ARG A 75 -15.17 -14.23 -8.49
CA ARG A 75 -15.08 -13.04 -9.34
C ARG A 75 -14.26 -11.92 -8.73
N ARG A 76 -14.10 -11.85 -7.38
CA ARG A 76 -13.26 -10.89 -6.68
C ARG A 76 -11.82 -10.84 -7.20
N TRP A 77 -11.24 -11.99 -7.55
CA TRP A 77 -9.89 -12.08 -8.08
C TRP A 77 -9.76 -11.49 -9.48
N VAL A 78 -10.82 -11.60 -10.30
CA VAL A 78 -10.88 -10.98 -11.63
C VAL A 78 -10.92 -9.46 -11.50
N MET A 79 -11.70 -8.91 -10.55
CA MET A 79 -11.74 -7.47 -10.26
C MET A 79 -10.36 -6.96 -9.83
N LEU A 80 -9.70 -7.67 -8.93
CA LEU A 80 -8.36 -7.32 -8.46
C LEU A 80 -7.33 -7.38 -9.59
N PHE A 81 -7.37 -8.42 -10.44
CA PHE A 81 -6.45 -8.59 -11.56
C PHE A 81 -6.58 -7.47 -12.59
N ILE A 82 -7.81 -7.12 -12.99
CA ILE A 82 -8.07 -6.01 -13.91
C ILE A 82 -7.58 -4.68 -13.31
N PHE A 83 -7.83 -4.46 -12.03
CA PHE A 83 -7.32 -3.28 -11.34
C PHE A 83 -5.79 -3.23 -11.33
N CYS A 84 -5.11 -4.36 -11.06
CA CYS A 84 -3.65 -4.44 -11.10
C CYS A 84 -3.07 -4.08 -12.48
N LEU A 85 -3.67 -4.60 -13.56
CA LEU A 85 -3.23 -4.31 -14.92
C LEU A 85 -3.47 -2.83 -15.29
N TYR A 86 -4.60 -2.27 -14.87
CA TYR A 86 -4.88 -0.85 -15.02
C TYR A 86 -3.85 0.01 -14.26
N SER A 87 -3.61 -0.29 -12.99
CA SER A 87 -2.60 0.39 -12.17
C SER A 87 -1.20 0.26 -12.76
N MET A 88 -0.84 -0.92 -13.25
CA MET A 88 0.43 -1.19 -13.93
C MET A 88 0.62 -0.32 -15.17
N SER A 89 -0.42 -0.18 -16.00
CA SER A 89 -0.34 0.65 -17.20
C SER A 89 -0.13 2.13 -16.90
N ASN A 90 -0.75 2.63 -15.84
CA ASN A 90 -0.60 4.02 -15.41
C ASN A 90 0.80 4.30 -14.86
N SER A 91 1.31 3.42 -14.01
CA SER A 91 2.64 3.58 -13.40
C SER A 91 3.78 3.42 -14.42
N TYR A 92 3.57 2.59 -15.45
CA TYR A 92 4.44 2.55 -16.62
C TYR A 92 4.53 3.94 -17.29
N MET A 93 3.39 4.59 -17.52
CA MET A 93 3.34 5.92 -18.15
C MET A 93 3.95 7.03 -17.28
N TRP A 94 3.98 6.85 -15.96
CA TRP A 94 4.64 7.78 -15.06
C TRP A 94 6.16 7.81 -15.29
N ILE A 95 6.80 6.64 -15.36
CA ILE A 95 8.27 6.52 -15.38
C ILE A 95 8.87 6.46 -16.79
N GLN A 96 8.07 6.21 -17.85
CA GLN A 96 8.56 6.00 -19.20
C GLN A 96 9.44 7.11 -19.77
N TYR A 97 9.21 8.39 -19.36
CA TYR A 97 10.05 9.51 -19.78
C TYR A 97 11.34 9.60 -18.96
N SER A 98 11.25 9.31 -17.68
CA SER A 98 12.39 9.35 -16.78
C SER A 98 13.42 8.25 -17.08
N SER A 99 12.96 7.09 -17.54
CA SER A 99 13.84 5.95 -17.85
C SER A 99 14.77 6.18 -19.05
N ILE A 100 14.40 7.08 -19.97
CA ILE A 100 15.16 7.49 -21.15
C ILE A 100 15.21 9.02 -21.30
N SER A 101 15.38 9.71 -20.16
CA SER A 101 15.30 11.19 -20.13
C SER A 101 16.31 11.87 -21.05
N ASN A 102 17.52 11.35 -21.15
CA ASN A 102 18.56 11.85 -22.07
C ASN A 102 18.12 11.83 -23.55
N ILE A 103 17.37 10.80 -23.97
CA ILE A 103 16.85 10.69 -25.32
C ILE A 103 15.76 11.74 -25.57
N PHE A 104 14.84 11.92 -24.61
CA PHE A 104 13.77 12.92 -24.73
C PHE A 104 14.29 14.36 -24.66
N VAL A 105 15.34 14.66 -23.87
CA VAL A 105 16.03 15.95 -23.85
C VAL A 105 16.53 16.31 -25.27
N ARG A 106 17.17 15.35 -25.93
CA ARG A 106 17.64 15.52 -27.31
C ARG A 106 16.50 15.63 -28.32
N PHE A 107 15.47 14.77 -28.21
CA PHE A 107 14.33 14.73 -29.15
C PHE A 107 13.50 16.01 -29.14
N TYR A 108 13.20 16.56 -27.96
CA TYR A 108 12.40 17.79 -27.82
C TYR A 108 13.25 19.06 -27.76
N HIS A 109 14.58 18.97 -27.91
CA HIS A 109 15.51 20.11 -27.82
C HIS A 109 15.28 20.97 -26.56
N THR A 110 15.15 20.33 -25.40
CA THR A 110 14.82 20.96 -24.13
C THR A 110 15.85 20.61 -23.05
N ASP A 111 15.70 21.22 -21.88
CA ASP A 111 16.53 20.94 -20.69
C ASP A 111 16.01 19.70 -19.92
N SER A 112 16.89 19.11 -19.12
CA SER A 112 16.58 17.93 -18.32
C SER A 112 15.46 18.19 -17.30
N LEU A 113 15.44 19.39 -16.68
CA LEU A 113 14.41 19.79 -15.73
C LEU A 113 13.01 19.76 -16.37
N THR A 114 12.87 20.17 -17.63
CA THR A 114 11.60 20.12 -18.36
C THR A 114 11.12 18.69 -18.54
N ILE A 115 12.01 17.74 -18.83
CA ILE A 115 11.63 16.32 -18.92
C ILE A 115 11.29 15.76 -17.53
N SER A 116 12.01 16.14 -16.48
CA SER A 116 11.69 15.75 -15.09
C SER A 116 10.32 16.25 -14.64
N TRP A 117 9.84 17.40 -15.15
CA TRP A 117 8.48 17.88 -14.91
C TRP A 117 7.40 16.93 -15.43
N LEU A 118 7.67 16.13 -16.46
CA LEU A 118 6.71 15.13 -16.94
C LEU A 118 6.41 14.05 -15.87
N ALA A 119 7.37 13.71 -15.03
CA ALA A 119 7.14 12.85 -13.88
C ALA A 119 6.52 13.63 -12.70
N MET A 120 6.98 14.86 -12.42
CA MET A 120 6.48 15.68 -11.33
C MET A 120 5.03 16.12 -11.49
N VAL A 121 4.50 16.19 -12.73
CA VAL A 121 3.07 16.45 -12.99
C VAL A 121 2.18 15.45 -12.25
N TYR A 122 2.57 14.19 -12.12
CA TYR A 122 1.82 13.20 -11.34
C TYR A 122 1.75 13.55 -9.86
N LEU A 123 2.90 13.95 -9.29
CA LEU A 123 3.00 14.33 -7.89
C LEU A 123 2.18 15.60 -7.60
N PHE A 124 2.28 16.58 -8.49
CA PHE A 124 1.56 17.84 -8.37
C PHE A 124 0.05 17.67 -8.54
N THR A 125 -0.39 16.89 -9.52
CA THR A 125 -1.80 16.59 -9.78
C THR A 125 -2.43 15.87 -8.59
N TYR A 126 -1.71 14.95 -7.95
CA TYR A 126 -2.15 14.29 -6.73
C TYR A 126 -2.47 15.30 -5.62
N LEU A 127 -1.59 16.27 -5.37
CA LEU A 127 -1.81 17.30 -4.34
C LEU A 127 -3.07 18.14 -4.61
N GLY A 128 -3.31 18.49 -5.89
CA GLY A 128 -4.49 19.27 -6.28
C GLY A 128 -5.81 18.50 -6.23
N LEU A 129 -5.78 17.20 -6.51
CA LEU A 129 -6.99 16.39 -6.71
C LEU A 129 -7.29 15.40 -5.58
N ILE A 130 -6.41 15.25 -4.58
CA ILE A 130 -6.61 14.26 -3.52
C ILE A 130 -7.93 14.46 -2.77
N VAL A 131 -8.30 15.72 -2.45
CA VAL A 131 -9.54 16.04 -1.72
C VAL A 131 -10.79 15.68 -2.52
N PRO A 132 -10.98 16.16 -3.77
CA PRO A 132 -12.15 15.77 -4.57
C PRO A 132 -12.18 14.27 -4.88
N VAL A 133 -11.02 13.62 -5.10
CA VAL A 133 -10.96 12.18 -5.36
C VAL A 133 -11.35 11.38 -4.12
N MET A 134 -10.88 11.75 -2.94
CA MET A 134 -11.28 11.11 -1.68
C MET A 134 -12.77 11.29 -1.41
N TRP A 135 -13.34 12.46 -1.72
CA TRP A 135 -14.78 12.67 -1.64
C TRP A 135 -15.55 11.78 -2.63
N MET A 136 -15.10 11.69 -3.88
CA MET A 136 -15.68 10.78 -4.86
C MET A 136 -15.57 9.32 -4.40
N LEU A 137 -14.41 8.92 -3.88
CA LEU A 137 -14.17 7.57 -3.37
C LEU A 137 -15.12 7.22 -2.22
N ALA A 138 -15.48 8.17 -1.37
CA ALA A 138 -16.42 7.97 -0.26
C ALA A 138 -17.89 7.88 -0.72
N ASN A 139 -18.31 8.69 -1.71
CA ASN A 139 -19.71 8.90 -2.04
C ASN A 139 -20.18 8.21 -3.34
N ARG A 140 -19.26 7.91 -4.26
CA ARG A 140 -19.56 7.25 -5.54
C ARG A 140 -19.24 5.76 -5.51
N GLY A 141 -19.81 5.03 -6.46
CA GLY A 141 -19.53 3.62 -6.65
C GLY A 141 -18.08 3.35 -7.09
N MET A 142 -17.54 2.22 -6.69
CA MET A 142 -16.19 1.79 -7.08
C MET A 142 -16.05 1.68 -8.61
N ARG A 143 -17.09 1.19 -9.30
CA ARG A 143 -17.11 1.03 -10.75
C ARG A 143 -16.94 2.36 -11.47
N GLU A 144 -17.68 3.40 -11.04
CA GLU A 144 -17.60 4.74 -11.64
C GLU A 144 -16.17 5.30 -11.55
N ILE A 145 -15.55 5.18 -10.39
CA ILE A 145 -14.20 5.66 -10.11
C ILE A 145 -13.17 4.99 -11.03
N VAL A 146 -13.23 3.66 -11.14
CA VAL A 146 -12.30 2.90 -11.98
C VAL A 146 -12.54 3.17 -13.46
N ILE A 147 -13.79 3.37 -13.90
CA ILE A 147 -14.12 3.76 -15.29
C ILE A 147 -13.56 5.15 -15.59
N VAL A 148 -13.83 6.16 -14.75
CA VAL A 148 -13.31 7.52 -14.96
C VAL A 148 -11.79 7.54 -14.97
N GLY A 149 -11.15 6.86 -14.02
CA GLY A 149 -9.70 6.78 -13.97
C GLY A 149 -9.11 6.08 -15.20
N SER A 150 -9.64 4.93 -15.61
CA SER A 150 -9.16 4.21 -16.79
C SER A 150 -9.43 4.97 -18.11
N ALA A 151 -10.54 5.72 -18.19
CA ALA A 151 -10.81 6.61 -19.31
C ALA A 151 -9.76 7.73 -19.42
N CYS A 152 -9.47 8.43 -18.30
CA CYS A 152 -8.43 9.46 -18.26
C CYS A 152 -7.06 8.89 -18.64
N ASN A 153 -6.75 7.68 -18.18
CA ASN A 153 -5.50 6.99 -18.52
C ASN A 153 -5.38 6.71 -20.01
N THR A 154 -6.43 6.21 -20.63
CA THR A 154 -6.48 5.89 -22.07
C THR A 154 -6.45 7.15 -22.91
N ILE A 155 -7.23 8.19 -22.56
CA ILE A 155 -7.21 9.49 -23.24
C ILE A 155 -5.79 10.08 -23.18
N GLY A 156 -5.14 10.05 -22.01
CA GLY A 156 -3.77 10.52 -21.86
C GLY A 156 -2.79 9.75 -22.77
N ALA A 157 -2.93 8.43 -22.87
CA ALA A 157 -2.10 7.62 -23.76
C ALA A 157 -2.29 7.97 -25.24
N TRP A 158 -3.53 8.18 -25.70
CA TRP A 158 -3.81 8.59 -27.08
C TRP A 158 -3.34 10.01 -27.39
N ILE A 159 -3.46 10.96 -26.46
CA ILE A 159 -2.89 12.30 -26.62
C ILE A 159 -1.39 12.22 -26.88
N LYS A 160 -0.67 11.35 -26.14
CA LYS A 160 0.78 11.16 -26.31
C LYS A 160 1.16 10.60 -27.69
N THR A 161 0.32 9.81 -28.35
CA THR A 161 0.64 9.32 -29.70
C THR A 161 0.79 10.45 -30.70
N SER A 162 0.05 11.55 -30.53
CA SER A 162 0.15 12.74 -31.38
C SER A 162 1.31 13.68 -31.01
N SER A 163 2.02 13.41 -29.91
CA SER A 163 3.14 14.21 -29.42
C SER A 163 4.52 13.70 -29.90
N ALA A 164 4.58 12.64 -30.69
CA ALA A 164 5.81 12.06 -31.21
C ALA A 164 6.42 12.91 -32.38
N GLU A 165 6.54 14.20 -32.14
CA GLU A 165 7.20 15.20 -32.99
C GLU A 165 7.98 16.18 -32.11
N PRO A 166 9.19 16.62 -32.50
CA PRO A 166 10.05 17.50 -31.68
C PRO A 166 9.39 18.80 -31.22
N SER A 167 8.46 19.34 -32.02
CA SER A 167 7.77 20.62 -31.73
C SER A 167 6.58 20.50 -30.79
N ARG A 168 6.16 19.25 -30.39
CA ARG A 168 4.89 19.01 -29.69
C ARG A 168 5.05 18.64 -28.22
N LEU A 169 6.05 19.15 -27.53
CA LEU A 169 6.28 18.90 -26.10
C LEU A 169 5.05 19.27 -25.24
N GLN A 170 4.32 20.34 -25.59
CA GLN A 170 3.12 20.76 -24.85
C GLN A 170 2.00 19.69 -24.88
N VAL A 171 1.87 18.98 -26.00
CA VAL A 171 0.90 17.88 -26.13
C VAL A 171 1.29 16.72 -25.23
N THR A 172 2.60 16.45 -25.09
CA THR A 172 3.12 15.46 -24.12
C THR A 172 2.71 15.81 -22.69
N PHE A 173 2.87 17.08 -22.28
CA PHE A 173 2.44 17.55 -20.96
C PHE A 173 0.94 17.36 -20.75
N LEU A 174 0.11 17.69 -21.74
CA LEU A 174 -1.34 17.45 -21.66
C LEU A 174 -1.66 15.96 -21.47
N GLY A 175 -1.02 15.08 -22.23
CA GLY A 175 -1.19 13.63 -22.10
C GLY A 175 -0.73 13.11 -20.73
N GLN A 176 0.39 13.62 -20.18
CA GLN A 176 0.87 13.29 -18.85
C GLN A 176 -0.09 13.78 -17.75
N PHE A 177 -0.63 14.98 -17.88
CA PHE A 177 -1.60 15.51 -16.93
C PHE A 177 -2.88 14.66 -16.89
N MET A 178 -3.41 14.24 -18.04
CA MET A 178 -4.57 13.34 -18.10
C MET A 178 -4.28 11.98 -17.43
N SER A 179 -3.10 11.43 -17.66
CA SER A 179 -2.66 10.19 -17.01
C SER A 179 -2.42 10.37 -15.50
N ALA A 180 -1.99 11.56 -15.07
CA ALA A 180 -1.78 11.92 -13.66
C ALA A 180 -3.11 12.02 -12.88
N ILE A 181 -4.18 12.50 -13.54
CA ILE A 181 -5.54 12.44 -12.96
C ILE A 181 -5.91 10.99 -12.64
N ALA A 182 -5.66 10.06 -13.57
CA ALA A 182 -5.90 8.63 -13.36
C ALA A 182 -5.11 8.07 -12.17
N ALA A 183 -3.85 8.47 -11.99
CA ALA A 183 -3.01 8.05 -10.88
C ALA A 183 -3.60 8.41 -9.51
N THR A 184 -4.23 9.57 -9.40
CA THR A 184 -4.85 10.02 -8.15
C THR A 184 -6.01 9.10 -7.73
N PHE A 185 -6.77 8.58 -8.70
CA PHE A 185 -7.80 7.57 -8.43
C PHE A 185 -7.21 6.22 -8.02
N ILE A 186 -6.09 5.82 -8.64
CA ILE A 186 -5.44 4.53 -8.39
C ILE A 186 -4.93 4.43 -6.95
N LEU A 187 -4.26 5.45 -6.41
CA LEU A 187 -3.59 5.39 -5.13
C LEU A 187 -4.53 5.12 -3.93
N GLY A 188 -5.78 5.56 -3.99
CA GLY A 188 -6.79 5.33 -2.93
C GLY A 188 -7.64 4.07 -3.13
N THR A 189 -7.57 3.43 -4.29
CA THR A 189 -8.50 2.36 -4.68
C THR A 189 -8.19 0.98 -4.10
N PRO A 190 -6.93 0.51 -3.92
CA PRO A 190 -6.63 -0.85 -3.48
C PRO A 190 -7.27 -1.23 -2.15
N THR A 191 -7.19 -0.34 -1.15
CA THR A 191 -7.76 -0.57 0.18
C THR A 191 -9.29 -0.70 0.13
N ARG A 192 -9.94 0.15 -0.66
CA ARG A 192 -11.40 0.11 -0.82
C ARG A 192 -11.85 -1.12 -1.62
N LEU A 193 -11.14 -1.47 -2.70
CA LEU A 193 -11.42 -2.67 -3.48
C LEU A 193 -11.31 -3.93 -2.61
N ALA A 194 -10.23 -4.03 -1.83
CA ALA A 194 -10.01 -5.13 -0.92
C ALA A 194 -11.13 -5.22 0.14
N SER A 195 -11.51 -4.10 0.75
CA SER A 195 -12.55 -4.08 1.77
C SER A 195 -13.94 -4.42 1.22
N LEU A 196 -14.27 -4.08 -0.04
CA LEU A 196 -15.57 -4.35 -0.64
C LEU A 196 -15.75 -5.77 -1.14
N TRP A 197 -14.68 -6.42 -1.64
CA TRP A 197 -14.76 -7.70 -2.35
C TRP A 197 -14.21 -8.88 -1.58
N PHE A 198 -13.35 -8.65 -0.56
CA PHE A 198 -12.63 -9.71 0.14
C PHE A 198 -13.08 -9.84 1.60
N GLY A 199 -13.02 -11.07 2.13
CA GLY A 199 -13.29 -11.37 3.53
C GLY A 199 -12.17 -10.86 4.45
N GLN A 200 -12.45 -10.74 5.76
CA GLN A 200 -11.53 -10.16 6.76
C GLN A 200 -10.12 -10.77 6.74
N HIS A 201 -9.98 -12.07 6.47
CA HIS A 201 -8.69 -12.76 6.42
C HIS A 201 -7.89 -12.51 5.15
N GLU A 202 -8.52 -12.00 4.07
CA GLU A 202 -7.91 -11.82 2.75
C GLU A 202 -7.73 -10.35 2.35
N VAL A 203 -8.29 -9.40 3.11
CA VAL A 203 -8.26 -7.96 2.79
C VAL A 203 -6.84 -7.44 2.66
N SER A 204 -5.95 -7.76 3.59
CA SER A 204 -4.56 -7.33 3.58
C SER A 204 -3.81 -7.86 2.35
N THR A 205 -4.00 -9.15 2.04
CA THR A 205 -3.39 -9.79 0.85
C THR A 205 -3.89 -9.14 -0.44
N ALA A 206 -5.20 -8.90 -0.56
CA ALA A 206 -5.78 -8.27 -1.74
C ALA A 206 -5.28 -6.82 -1.93
N CYS A 207 -5.17 -6.06 -0.84
CA CYS A 207 -4.61 -4.72 -0.87
C CYS A 207 -3.14 -4.73 -1.33
N SER A 208 -2.33 -5.64 -0.79
CA SER A 208 -0.92 -5.81 -1.17
C SER A 208 -0.75 -6.16 -2.64
N ILE A 209 -1.59 -7.05 -3.18
CA ILE A 209 -1.60 -7.40 -4.61
C ILE A 209 -1.98 -6.19 -5.45
N GLY A 210 -2.95 -5.38 -5.03
CA GLY A 210 -3.33 -4.15 -5.72
C GLY A 210 -2.18 -3.13 -5.82
N VAL A 211 -1.43 -2.96 -4.74
CA VAL A 211 -0.23 -2.11 -4.70
C VAL A 211 0.91 -2.70 -5.53
N LEU A 212 1.08 -4.03 -5.53
CA LEU A 212 2.10 -4.71 -6.34
C LEU A 212 1.92 -4.44 -7.83
N GLY A 213 0.68 -4.33 -8.34
CA GLY A 213 0.42 -3.96 -9.73
C GLY A 213 1.07 -2.61 -10.11
N ASN A 214 0.98 -1.63 -9.22
CA ASN A 214 1.64 -0.32 -9.40
C ASN A 214 3.17 -0.45 -9.50
N GLN A 215 3.80 -1.18 -8.58
CA GLN A 215 5.25 -1.38 -8.56
C GLN A 215 5.75 -2.13 -9.80
N LEU A 216 4.99 -3.13 -10.27
CA LEU A 216 5.33 -3.84 -11.52
C LEU A 216 5.26 -2.89 -12.73
N GLY A 217 4.32 -1.94 -12.75
CA GLY A 217 4.25 -0.92 -13.78
C GLY A 217 5.49 -0.05 -13.85
N ILE A 218 6.01 0.38 -12.69
CA ILE A 218 7.27 1.14 -12.61
C ILE A 218 8.45 0.29 -13.10
N ALA A 219 8.52 -0.97 -12.69
CA ALA A 219 9.56 -1.90 -13.12
C ALA A 219 9.60 -2.08 -14.65
N ILE A 220 8.43 -2.28 -15.27
CA ILE A 220 8.27 -2.37 -16.73
C ILE A 220 8.60 -1.03 -17.40
N GLY A 221 8.26 0.09 -16.77
CA GLY A 221 8.57 1.44 -17.24
C GLY A 221 10.06 1.77 -17.25
N PHE A 222 10.86 1.12 -16.40
CA PHE A 222 12.31 1.20 -16.51
C PHE A 222 12.88 0.26 -17.58
N LEU A 223 12.29 -0.91 -17.78
CA LEU A 223 12.83 -1.93 -18.68
C LEU A 223 12.48 -1.69 -20.15
N VAL A 224 11.22 -1.39 -20.44
CA VAL A 224 10.68 -1.42 -21.83
C VAL A 224 11.11 -0.21 -22.67
N PRO A 225 11.06 1.05 -22.18
CA PRO A 225 11.42 2.19 -23.00
C PRO A 225 12.85 2.16 -23.56
N PRO A 226 13.90 1.83 -22.78
CA PRO A 226 15.25 1.75 -23.34
C PRO A 226 15.45 0.63 -24.36
N ILE A 227 14.61 -0.43 -24.33
CA ILE A 227 14.65 -1.53 -25.31
C ILE A 227 13.94 -1.13 -26.60
N LEU A 228 12.83 -0.39 -26.50
CA LEU A 228 12.04 0.00 -27.67
C LEU A 228 12.60 1.23 -28.37
N VAL A 229 13.20 2.15 -27.62
CA VAL A 229 13.69 3.44 -28.12
C VAL A 229 15.21 3.45 -28.05
N HIS A 230 15.85 3.09 -29.16
CA HIS A 230 17.31 3.13 -29.27
C HIS A 230 17.80 4.57 -29.43
N ASN A 231 18.99 4.84 -28.90
CA ASN A 231 19.62 6.15 -29.01
C ASN A 231 20.28 6.30 -30.40
N VAL A 232 19.49 6.61 -31.42
CA VAL A 232 19.94 6.85 -32.80
C VAL A 232 20.08 8.35 -33.06
N ASP A 233 21.00 8.74 -33.98
CA ASP A 233 21.26 10.15 -34.26
C ASP A 233 20.19 10.78 -35.15
N ASP A 234 19.54 10.01 -35.99
CA ASP A 234 18.45 10.47 -36.87
C ASP A 234 17.18 10.72 -36.02
N LEU A 235 16.69 11.96 -36.02
CA LEU A 235 15.49 12.38 -35.28
C LEU A 235 14.20 11.78 -35.87
N ASP A 236 14.15 11.49 -37.15
CA ASP A 236 12.97 10.89 -37.81
C ASP A 236 12.85 9.43 -37.40
N GLU A 237 13.94 8.68 -37.41
CA GLU A 237 14.00 7.30 -36.96
C GLU A 237 13.69 7.23 -35.44
N LEU A 238 14.27 8.14 -34.63
CA LEU A 238 13.99 8.24 -33.21
C LEU A 238 12.50 8.53 -32.95
N GLY A 239 11.91 9.47 -33.71
CA GLY A 239 10.48 9.79 -33.66
C GLY A 239 9.59 8.58 -34.01
N TYR A 240 10.03 7.72 -34.92
CA TYR A 240 9.34 6.47 -35.24
C TYR A 240 9.36 5.50 -34.05
N HIS A 241 10.49 5.28 -33.41
CA HIS A 241 10.62 4.42 -32.24
C HIS A 241 9.75 4.92 -31.07
N ILE A 242 9.77 6.22 -30.79
CA ILE A 242 8.92 6.85 -29.77
C ILE A 242 7.43 6.65 -30.11
N ARG A 243 7.06 6.84 -31.37
CA ARG A 243 5.67 6.65 -31.84
C ARG A 243 5.20 5.21 -31.64
N VAL A 244 6.04 4.22 -31.96
CA VAL A 244 5.74 2.79 -31.76
C VAL A 244 5.51 2.51 -30.27
N MET A 245 6.36 3.01 -29.38
CA MET A 245 6.21 2.87 -27.92
C MET A 245 4.86 3.46 -27.44
N PHE A 246 4.48 4.64 -27.92
CA PHE A 246 3.22 5.27 -27.54
C PHE A 246 2.00 4.51 -28.08
N TYR A 247 2.04 3.98 -29.31
CA TYR A 247 0.94 3.18 -29.85
C TYR A 247 0.75 1.86 -29.09
N ILE A 248 1.83 1.18 -28.71
CA ILE A 248 1.76 -0.03 -27.88
C ILE A 248 1.07 0.31 -26.55
N THR A 249 1.48 1.40 -25.91
CA THR A 249 0.90 1.86 -24.63
C THR A 249 -0.58 2.24 -24.81
N ALA A 250 -0.94 3.00 -25.85
CA ALA A 250 -2.32 3.40 -26.11
C ALA A 250 -3.22 2.19 -26.42
N GLY A 251 -2.71 1.23 -27.20
CA GLY A 251 -3.42 -0.02 -27.47
C GLY A 251 -3.68 -0.83 -26.20
N PHE A 252 -2.66 -1.00 -25.35
CA PHE A 252 -2.80 -1.72 -24.10
C PHE A 252 -3.80 -1.04 -23.14
N THR A 253 -3.70 0.28 -22.96
CA THR A 253 -4.63 1.02 -22.09
C THR A 253 -6.06 0.99 -22.62
N THR A 254 -6.25 0.99 -23.95
CA THR A 254 -7.58 0.85 -24.58
C THR A 254 -8.20 -0.51 -24.28
N VAL A 255 -7.43 -1.60 -24.41
CA VAL A 255 -7.91 -2.94 -24.06
C VAL A 255 -8.29 -2.99 -22.57
N MET A 256 -7.48 -2.40 -21.69
CA MET A 256 -7.78 -2.34 -20.26
C MET A 256 -9.06 -1.54 -19.98
N PHE A 257 -9.26 -0.40 -20.65
CA PHE A 257 -10.48 0.41 -20.52
C PHE A 257 -11.73 -0.37 -20.94
N ILE A 258 -11.69 -1.06 -22.07
CA ILE A 258 -12.78 -1.93 -22.53
C ILE A 258 -13.08 -3.03 -21.51
N LEU A 259 -12.04 -3.71 -20.97
CA LEU A 259 -12.20 -4.73 -19.95
C LEU A 259 -12.82 -4.16 -18.67
N VAL A 260 -12.43 -2.95 -18.24
CA VAL A 260 -13.02 -2.27 -17.09
C VAL A 260 -14.52 -2.03 -17.32
N ILE A 261 -14.91 -1.50 -18.47
CA ILE A 261 -16.34 -1.25 -18.79
C ILE A 261 -17.16 -2.53 -18.77
N MET A 262 -16.64 -3.60 -19.39
CA MET A 262 -17.36 -4.85 -19.60
C MET A 262 -17.45 -5.72 -18.34
N VAL A 263 -16.37 -5.77 -17.53
CA VAL A 263 -16.22 -6.78 -16.48
C VAL A 263 -16.29 -6.19 -15.08
N PHE A 264 -15.83 -4.94 -14.87
CA PHE A 264 -15.70 -4.37 -13.54
C PHE A 264 -17.08 -4.05 -12.93
N GLN A 265 -17.30 -4.52 -11.69
CA GLN A 265 -18.55 -4.33 -10.95
C GLN A 265 -18.31 -3.49 -9.69
N ASP A 266 -19.36 -2.81 -9.24
CA ASP A 266 -19.31 -1.89 -8.12
C ASP A 266 -19.08 -2.60 -6.78
N LYS A 267 -19.91 -3.59 -6.50
CA LYS A 267 -19.92 -4.36 -5.24
C LYS A 267 -20.47 -5.77 -5.50
N PRO A 268 -20.14 -6.75 -4.66
CA PRO A 268 -20.77 -8.06 -4.72
C PRO A 268 -22.25 -7.98 -4.30
N GLU A 269 -23.07 -8.89 -4.81
CA GLU A 269 -24.50 -8.98 -4.49
C GLU A 269 -24.73 -9.25 -3.00
N ILE A 270 -23.88 -10.09 -2.41
CA ILE A 270 -23.90 -10.45 -0.98
C ILE A 270 -22.60 -9.95 -0.35
N PRO A 271 -22.64 -9.23 0.77
CA PRO A 271 -21.44 -8.70 1.41
C PRO A 271 -20.51 -9.83 1.88
N PRO A 272 -19.17 -9.67 1.74
CA PRO A 272 -18.19 -10.70 2.08
C PRO A 272 -17.90 -10.80 3.59
N SER A 273 -18.36 -9.82 4.41
CA SER A 273 -18.16 -9.86 5.87
C SER A 273 -19.24 -9.08 6.65
N GLN A 274 -19.52 -9.54 7.88
CA GLN A 274 -20.44 -8.83 8.79
C GLN A 274 -19.87 -7.47 9.26
N ALA A 275 -18.56 -7.32 9.32
CA ALA A 275 -17.90 -6.05 9.67
C ALA A 275 -18.24 -4.92 8.68
N GLN A 276 -18.48 -5.24 7.41
CA GLN A 276 -18.92 -4.24 6.42
C GLN A 276 -20.35 -3.74 6.66
N LEU A 277 -21.22 -4.60 7.17
CA LEU A 277 -22.58 -4.20 7.55
C LEU A 277 -22.56 -3.24 8.74
N GLN A 278 -21.72 -3.52 9.74
CA GLN A 278 -21.55 -2.66 10.92
C GLN A 278 -20.85 -1.34 10.57
N ALA A 279 -19.81 -1.37 9.73
CA ALA A 279 -19.11 -0.15 9.28
C ALA A 279 -20.05 0.84 8.56
N LYS A 280 -21.05 0.33 7.83
CA LYS A 280 -22.08 1.16 7.19
C LYS A 280 -22.95 1.91 8.20
N HIS A 281 -23.22 1.31 9.37
CA HIS A 281 -23.95 1.97 10.46
C HIS A 281 -23.10 2.98 11.22
N ILE A 282 -21.80 2.73 11.39
CA ILE A 282 -20.88 3.63 12.13
C ILE A 282 -20.51 4.87 11.29
N LEU A 283 -20.35 4.73 9.98
CA LEU A 283 -20.10 5.86 9.06
C LEU A 283 -21.25 6.86 8.97
N SER A 284 -22.47 6.48 9.38
CA SER A 284 -23.62 7.39 9.47
C SER A 284 -23.58 8.33 10.69
N VAL A 285 -22.71 8.06 11.67
CA VAL A 285 -22.49 8.93 12.84
C VAL A 285 -21.36 9.89 12.52
N GLY A 286 -21.71 11.03 11.92
CA GLY A 286 -20.83 12.04 11.33
C GLY A 286 -19.71 12.56 12.21
N SER A 287 -18.51 11.98 12.12
CA SER A 287 -17.30 12.70 12.50
C SER A 287 -16.84 13.57 11.33
N SER A 288 -16.74 14.88 11.53
CA SER A 288 -16.26 15.80 10.49
C SER A 288 -14.82 15.41 10.08
N TYR A 289 -14.60 15.16 8.78
CA TYR A 289 -13.28 14.87 8.20
C TYR A 289 -12.24 15.93 8.61
N ALA A 290 -12.64 17.20 8.65
CA ALA A 290 -11.77 18.30 9.07
C ALA A 290 -11.34 18.18 10.54
N ALA A 291 -12.20 17.70 11.43
CA ALA A 291 -11.86 17.50 12.83
C ALA A 291 -10.88 16.33 13.01
N SER A 292 -11.03 15.25 12.25
CA SER A 292 -10.08 14.14 12.21
C SER A 292 -8.69 14.61 11.73
N LEU A 293 -8.63 15.37 10.65
CA LEU A 293 -7.39 15.93 10.13
C LEU A 293 -6.70 16.85 11.16
N LEU A 294 -7.46 17.68 11.88
CA LEU A 294 -6.91 18.56 12.91
C LEU A 294 -6.33 17.79 14.10
N ARG A 295 -6.97 16.67 14.51
CA ARG A 295 -6.45 15.79 15.57
C ARG A 295 -5.14 15.13 15.13
N LEU A 296 -5.05 14.69 13.86
CA LEU A 296 -3.82 14.11 13.29
C LEU A 296 -2.68 15.13 13.27
N LEU A 297 -2.94 16.37 12.85
CA LEU A 297 -1.94 17.45 12.85
C LEU A 297 -1.41 17.81 14.24
N ARG A 298 -2.20 17.59 15.30
CA ARG A 298 -1.78 17.80 16.68
C ARG A 298 -1.04 16.61 17.30
N ASN A 299 -1.03 15.46 16.65
CA ASN A 299 -0.32 14.26 17.11
C ASN A 299 1.16 14.33 16.74
N LEU A 300 2.01 14.83 17.64
CA LEU A 300 3.43 15.05 17.38
C LEU A 300 4.18 13.77 16.94
N PRO A 301 4.05 12.59 17.59
CA PRO A 301 4.67 11.36 17.09
C PRO A 301 4.29 11.01 15.66
N PHE A 302 3.01 11.18 15.31
CA PHE A 302 2.54 10.95 13.95
C PHE A 302 3.11 11.99 12.96
N MET A 303 3.18 13.27 13.33
CA MET A 303 3.75 14.31 12.47
C MET A 303 5.25 14.10 12.21
N LEU A 304 6.01 13.64 13.20
CA LEU A 304 7.40 13.24 13.00
C LEU A 304 7.52 12.07 12.02
N LEU A 305 6.61 11.08 12.13
CA LEU A 305 6.54 9.98 11.17
C LEU A 305 6.21 10.48 9.75
N VAL A 306 5.23 11.39 9.61
CA VAL A 306 4.82 11.97 8.32
C VAL A 306 5.99 12.68 7.65
N VAL A 307 6.79 13.45 8.40
CA VAL A 307 7.99 14.14 7.86
C VAL A 307 9.07 13.13 7.47
N SER A 308 9.40 12.16 8.34
CA SER A 308 10.43 11.18 8.06
C SER A 308 10.06 10.26 6.88
N TYR A 309 8.79 9.86 6.81
CA TYR A 309 8.23 9.11 5.69
C TYR A 309 8.30 9.90 4.39
N GLY A 310 7.91 11.18 4.45
CA GLY A 310 7.96 12.09 3.31
C GLY A 310 9.38 12.24 2.76
N ILE A 311 10.39 12.39 3.60
CA ILE A 311 11.80 12.49 3.19
C ILE A 311 12.26 11.20 2.50
N ASN A 312 11.96 10.02 3.07
CA ASN A 312 12.37 8.74 2.51
C ASN A 312 11.72 8.50 1.14
N VAL A 313 10.39 8.60 1.07
CA VAL A 313 9.63 8.31 -0.15
C VAL A 313 9.83 9.41 -1.20
N GLY A 314 9.95 10.67 -0.78
CA GLY A 314 10.31 11.76 -1.67
C GLY A 314 11.69 11.56 -2.31
N SER A 315 12.68 11.09 -1.54
CA SER A 315 13.99 10.72 -2.08
C SER A 315 13.90 9.54 -3.06
N LEU A 316 13.04 8.54 -2.80
CA LEU A 316 12.79 7.43 -3.73
C LEU A 316 12.20 7.91 -5.06
N TYR A 317 11.23 8.84 -5.02
CA TYR A 317 10.65 9.43 -6.24
C TYR A 317 11.70 10.25 -7.01
N THR A 318 12.54 11.00 -6.32
CA THR A 318 13.64 11.76 -6.93
C THR A 318 14.65 10.85 -7.60
N ILE A 319 15.13 9.82 -6.89
CA ILE A 319 16.06 8.82 -7.46
C ILE A 319 15.41 8.14 -8.66
N SER A 320 14.16 7.71 -8.57
CA SER A 320 13.45 7.08 -9.69
C SER A 320 13.34 8.00 -10.91
N THR A 321 13.11 9.29 -10.70
CA THR A 321 12.99 10.28 -11.77
C THR A 321 14.34 10.61 -12.42
N LEU A 322 15.40 10.74 -11.62
CA LEU A 322 16.72 11.18 -12.07
C LEU A 322 17.70 10.05 -12.35
N LEU A 323 17.29 8.77 -12.13
CA LEU A 323 18.18 7.61 -12.20
C LEU A 323 18.90 7.51 -13.55
N ASN A 324 18.18 7.67 -14.66
CA ASN A 324 18.76 7.65 -16.01
C ASN A 324 19.87 8.71 -16.12
N ARG A 325 19.58 9.93 -15.69
CA ARG A 325 20.54 11.04 -15.72
C ARG A 325 21.77 10.75 -14.88
N MET A 326 21.60 10.22 -13.66
CA MET A 326 22.71 9.87 -12.76
C MET A 326 23.60 8.78 -13.37
N ILE A 327 23.01 7.76 -13.99
CA ILE A 327 23.75 6.66 -14.61
C ILE A 327 24.46 7.12 -15.89
N ILE A 328 23.75 7.79 -16.82
CA ILE A 328 24.31 8.23 -18.10
C ILE A 328 25.41 9.29 -17.89
N GLY A 329 25.28 10.14 -16.86
CA GLY A 329 26.33 11.09 -16.48
C GLY A 329 27.66 10.43 -16.10
N SER A 330 27.63 9.21 -15.56
CA SER A 330 28.81 8.43 -15.17
C SER A 330 29.19 7.36 -16.20
N TYR A 331 28.21 6.85 -16.95
CA TYR A 331 28.34 5.74 -17.93
C TYR A 331 27.63 6.12 -19.24
N PRO A 332 28.19 6.99 -20.10
CA PRO A 332 27.57 7.40 -21.37
C PRO A 332 27.30 6.21 -22.29
N GLY A 333 26.16 6.21 -22.99
CA GLY A 333 25.77 5.17 -23.95
C GLY A 333 25.27 3.87 -23.31
N GLN A 334 24.95 3.87 -21.98
CA GLN A 334 24.49 2.68 -21.26
C GLN A 334 22.98 2.78 -20.91
N GLU A 335 22.15 3.29 -21.82
CA GLU A 335 20.71 3.53 -21.58
C GLU A 335 19.97 2.26 -21.19
N GLU A 336 20.24 1.12 -21.87
CA GLU A 336 19.63 -0.16 -21.51
C GLU A 336 20.04 -0.61 -20.11
N ASN A 337 21.31 -0.40 -19.73
CA ASN A 337 21.76 -0.77 -18.41
C ASN A 337 21.22 0.17 -17.32
N ALA A 338 21.03 1.46 -17.62
CA ALA A 338 20.31 2.39 -16.73
C ALA A 338 18.87 1.92 -16.47
N GLY A 339 18.16 1.46 -17.52
CA GLY A 339 16.85 0.85 -17.38
C GLY A 339 16.85 -0.43 -16.54
N ARG A 340 17.83 -1.32 -16.76
CA ARG A 340 18.00 -2.56 -15.97
C ARG A 340 18.34 -2.28 -14.49
N ILE A 341 19.11 -1.22 -14.21
CA ILE A 341 19.39 -0.77 -12.85
C ILE A 341 18.10 -0.27 -12.18
N GLY A 342 17.27 0.51 -12.89
CA GLY A 342 15.96 0.93 -12.39
C GLY A 342 15.02 -0.24 -12.14
N LEU A 343 15.00 -1.23 -13.02
CA LEU A 343 14.29 -2.50 -12.80
C LEU A 343 14.78 -3.19 -11.51
N THR A 344 16.09 -3.26 -11.31
CA THR A 344 16.69 -3.88 -10.10
C THR A 344 16.28 -3.12 -8.85
N LEU A 345 16.26 -1.78 -8.87
CA LEU A 345 15.78 -0.94 -7.77
C LEU A 345 14.37 -1.35 -7.32
N ILE A 346 13.46 -1.47 -8.27
CA ILE A 346 12.05 -1.75 -7.97
C ILE A 346 11.83 -3.22 -7.57
N LEU A 347 12.45 -4.18 -8.25
CA LEU A 347 12.29 -5.60 -7.92
C LEU A 347 12.84 -5.94 -6.53
N SER A 348 14.02 -5.43 -6.20
CA SER A 348 14.58 -5.58 -4.85
C SER A 348 13.72 -4.87 -3.81
N GLY A 349 13.12 -3.73 -4.16
CA GLY A 349 12.18 -3.00 -3.31
C GLY A 349 10.90 -3.78 -3.02
N ILE A 350 10.33 -4.47 -4.02
CA ILE A 350 9.18 -5.38 -3.82
C ILE A 350 9.56 -6.50 -2.84
N LEU A 351 10.73 -7.11 -3.02
CA LEU A 351 11.22 -8.15 -2.13
C LEU A 351 11.42 -7.61 -0.70
N GLY A 352 12.01 -6.42 -0.57
CA GLY A 352 12.20 -5.73 0.70
C GLY A 352 10.88 -5.48 1.43
N SER A 353 9.89 -4.94 0.73
CA SER A 353 8.54 -4.68 1.28
C SER A 353 7.87 -5.95 1.79
N PHE A 354 7.99 -7.05 1.04
CA PHE A 354 7.42 -8.34 1.42
C PHE A 354 8.10 -8.94 2.66
N LEU A 355 9.43 -8.98 2.69
CA LEU A 355 10.18 -9.54 3.82
C LEU A 355 10.02 -8.70 5.08
N CYS A 356 10.02 -7.38 4.96
CA CYS A 356 9.79 -6.47 6.09
C CYS A 356 8.37 -6.58 6.64
N GLY A 357 7.36 -6.77 5.79
CA GLY A 357 5.99 -7.03 6.22
C GLY A 357 5.89 -8.30 7.08
N ILE A 358 6.45 -9.42 6.59
CA ILE A 358 6.49 -10.68 7.36
C ILE A 358 7.24 -10.52 8.69
N TRP A 359 8.38 -9.82 8.68
CA TRP A 359 9.15 -9.55 9.89
C TRP A 359 8.34 -8.75 10.90
N LEU A 360 7.66 -7.69 10.46
CA LEU A 360 6.84 -6.85 11.31
C LEU A 360 5.65 -7.62 11.89
N ASP A 361 5.00 -8.47 11.10
CA ASP A 361 3.87 -9.29 11.55
C ASP A 361 4.26 -10.25 12.67
N ARG A 362 5.49 -10.79 12.61
CA ARG A 362 6.00 -11.71 13.63
C ARG A 362 6.50 -11.01 14.88
N THR A 363 7.19 -9.87 14.73
CA THR A 363 7.89 -9.22 15.84
C THR A 363 7.08 -8.12 16.51
N LYS A 364 6.17 -7.47 15.76
CA LYS A 364 5.39 -6.29 16.20
C LYS A 364 6.26 -5.13 16.72
N LEU A 365 7.56 -5.12 16.37
CA LEU A 365 8.55 -4.10 16.77
C LEU A 365 8.58 -2.94 15.77
N PHE A 366 7.48 -2.17 15.66
CA PHE A 366 7.30 -1.13 14.65
C PHE A 366 8.43 -0.10 14.63
N LYS A 367 8.70 0.57 15.74
CA LYS A 367 9.70 1.65 15.80
C LYS A 367 11.12 1.15 15.50
N GLN A 368 11.52 0.03 16.09
CA GLN A 368 12.87 -0.52 15.94
C GLN A 368 13.13 -0.95 14.49
N THR A 369 12.15 -1.64 13.88
CA THR A 369 12.24 -2.07 12.48
C THR A 369 12.29 -0.87 11.55
N LEU A 370 11.41 0.11 11.75
CA LEU A 370 11.37 1.33 10.95
C LEU A 370 12.70 2.10 11.02
N PHE A 371 13.25 2.27 12.22
CA PHE A 371 14.53 2.96 12.45
C PHE A 371 15.71 2.21 11.82
N ALA A 372 15.76 0.88 11.98
CA ALA A 372 16.79 0.04 11.36
C ALA A 372 16.75 0.14 9.82
N MET A 373 15.56 0.06 9.22
CA MET A 373 15.40 0.21 7.78
C MET A 373 15.85 1.59 7.29
N TYR A 374 15.59 2.64 8.05
CA TYR A 374 16.03 4.00 7.69
C TYR A 374 17.56 4.14 7.75
N ILE A 375 18.21 3.60 8.78
CA ILE A 375 19.69 3.57 8.87
C ILE A 375 20.28 2.81 7.68
N LEU A 376 19.72 1.65 7.34
CA LEU A 376 20.20 0.84 6.21
C LEU A 376 19.95 1.54 4.86
N THR A 377 18.87 2.31 4.73
CA THR A 377 18.64 3.19 3.58
C THR A 377 19.71 4.28 3.49
N LEU A 378 20.04 4.95 4.59
CA LEU A 378 21.09 5.97 4.64
C LEU A 378 22.46 5.38 4.26
N ILE A 379 22.82 4.23 4.79
CA ILE A 379 24.07 3.52 4.44
C ILE A 379 24.04 3.14 2.96
N GLY A 380 22.93 2.57 2.47
CA GLY A 380 22.76 2.22 1.06
C GLY A 380 22.94 3.42 0.13
N MET A 381 22.39 4.60 0.50
CA MET A 381 22.56 5.82 -0.28
C MET A 381 23.99 6.32 -0.27
N LEU A 382 24.69 6.27 0.86
CA LEU A 382 26.11 6.60 0.96
C LEU A 382 26.94 5.68 0.06
N VAL A 383 26.73 4.36 0.14
CA VAL A 383 27.46 3.39 -0.68
C VAL A 383 27.17 3.62 -2.16
N PHE A 384 25.93 3.84 -2.56
CA PHE A 384 25.55 4.16 -3.94
C PHE A 384 26.27 5.43 -4.43
N THR A 385 26.29 6.49 -3.61
CA THR A 385 26.91 7.78 -3.94
C THR A 385 28.37 7.63 -4.31
N PHE A 386 29.16 6.88 -3.53
CA PHE A 386 30.59 6.72 -3.77
C PHE A 386 30.90 5.62 -4.81
N THR A 387 30.04 4.63 -5.00
CA THR A 387 30.27 3.55 -5.96
C THR A 387 29.91 3.94 -7.40
N LEU A 388 29.05 4.92 -7.59
CA LEU A 388 28.62 5.39 -8.91
C LEU A 388 29.78 5.84 -9.80
N SER A 389 30.83 6.46 -9.21
CA SER A 389 32.00 6.99 -9.91
C SER A 389 33.16 5.98 -10.07
N LEU A 390 33.05 4.75 -9.53
CA LEU A 390 34.16 3.77 -9.55
C LEU A 390 34.39 3.10 -10.91
N GLY A 391 33.56 3.34 -11.93
CA GLY A 391 33.68 2.75 -13.27
C GLY A 391 33.22 1.29 -13.39
N HIS A 392 32.67 0.70 -12.34
CA HIS A 392 32.21 -0.69 -12.31
C HIS A 392 30.70 -0.81 -12.26
N LEU A 393 30.07 -0.98 -13.43
CA LEU A 393 28.61 -1.01 -13.57
C LEU A 393 27.94 -2.12 -12.72
N TRP A 394 28.58 -3.31 -12.60
CA TRP A 394 28.04 -4.41 -11.78
C TRP A 394 27.88 -4.02 -10.30
N LEU A 395 28.79 -3.18 -9.78
CA LEU A 395 28.72 -2.68 -8.41
C LEU A 395 27.51 -1.75 -8.23
N VAL A 396 27.19 -0.93 -9.24
CA VAL A 396 26.02 -0.06 -9.24
C VAL A 396 24.73 -0.89 -9.18
N PHE A 397 24.66 -2.04 -9.87
CA PHE A 397 23.51 -2.94 -9.75
C PHE A 397 23.30 -3.45 -8.31
N ILE A 398 24.37 -3.85 -7.63
CA ILE A 398 24.29 -4.34 -6.25
C ILE A 398 23.87 -3.21 -5.29
N THR A 399 24.49 -2.04 -5.42
CA THR A 399 24.25 -0.92 -4.49
C THR A 399 22.87 -0.32 -4.68
N VAL A 400 22.39 -0.18 -5.91
CA VAL A 400 21.03 0.27 -6.21
C VAL A 400 20.00 -0.78 -5.79
N GLY A 401 20.27 -2.07 -5.99
CA GLY A 401 19.41 -3.14 -5.51
C GLY A 401 19.28 -3.13 -3.98
N THR A 402 20.39 -2.96 -3.27
CA THR A 402 20.41 -2.86 -1.80
C THR A 402 19.65 -1.62 -1.32
N LEU A 403 19.87 -0.47 -1.97
CA LEU A 403 19.16 0.78 -1.68
C LEU A 403 17.66 0.61 -1.89
N GLY A 404 17.24 0.05 -3.02
CA GLY A 404 15.84 -0.20 -3.34
C GLY A 404 15.15 -1.12 -2.32
N PHE A 405 15.86 -2.17 -1.88
CA PHE A 405 15.36 -3.12 -0.88
C PHE A 405 14.97 -2.40 0.43
N PHE A 406 15.86 -1.58 0.98
CA PHE A 406 15.60 -0.91 2.25
C PHE A 406 14.66 0.28 2.10
N MET A 407 14.81 1.07 1.04
CA MET A 407 14.02 2.27 0.81
C MET A 407 12.54 1.97 0.53
N SER A 408 12.27 1.00 -0.36
CA SER A 408 10.90 0.59 -0.64
C SER A 408 10.32 -0.30 0.46
N GLY A 409 11.15 -1.08 1.17
CA GLY A 409 10.74 -1.87 2.34
C GLY A 409 10.21 -1.00 3.48
N TYR A 410 10.64 0.25 3.56
CA TYR A 410 10.15 1.25 4.51
C TYR A 410 8.70 1.68 4.27
N LEU A 411 8.19 1.62 3.01
CA LEU A 411 6.86 2.12 2.68
C LEU A 411 5.72 1.43 3.47
N PRO A 412 5.56 0.10 3.43
CA PRO A 412 4.50 -0.56 4.16
C PRO A 412 4.67 -0.40 5.68
N LEU A 413 5.92 -0.39 6.18
CA LEU A 413 6.20 -0.17 7.59
C LEU A 413 5.70 1.20 8.08
N GLY A 414 5.88 2.24 7.25
CA GLY A 414 5.43 3.59 7.56
C GLY A 414 3.91 3.69 7.62
N PHE A 415 3.18 3.02 6.72
CA PHE A 415 1.71 2.96 6.78
C PHE A 415 1.22 2.23 8.02
N GLU A 416 1.73 1.03 8.29
CA GLU A 416 1.35 0.24 9.46
C GLU A 416 1.63 0.98 10.78
N TYR A 417 2.81 1.59 10.91
CA TYR A 417 3.14 2.38 12.09
C TYR A 417 2.30 3.65 12.21
N GLY A 418 1.96 4.28 11.08
CA GLY A 418 1.03 5.41 11.03
C GLY A 418 -0.34 5.05 11.59
N ILE A 419 -0.89 3.90 11.21
CA ILE A 419 -2.17 3.38 11.71
C ILE A 419 -2.09 3.10 13.23
N GLU A 420 -0.99 2.52 13.70
CA GLU A 420 -0.78 2.27 15.13
C GLU A 420 -0.77 3.56 15.98
N LEU A 421 -0.12 4.63 15.49
CA LEU A 421 0.00 5.91 16.18
C LEU A 421 -1.29 6.75 16.15
N THR A 422 -2.16 6.52 15.16
CA THR A 422 -3.33 7.37 14.91
C THR A 422 -4.65 6.75 15.35
N TYR A 423 -4.65 5.50 15.79
CA TYR A 423 -5.87 4.86 16.27
C TYR A 423 -6.60 5.75 17.32
N PRO A 424 -7.95 5.92 17.25
CA PRO A 424 -8.93 5.23 16.37
C PRO A 424 -9.30 5.97 15.06
N GLU A 425 -8.46 6.87 14.56
CA GLU A 425 -8.73 7.60 13.33
C GLU A 425 -8.77 6.68 12.09
N ALA A 426 -9.43 7.15 11.03
CA ALA A 426 -9.57 6.36 9.79
C ALA A 426 -8.20 6.11 9.11
N GLU A 427 -7.88 4.85 8.81
CA GLU A 427 -6.62 4.41 8.19
C GLU A 427 -6.33 5.17 6.87
N GLY A 428 -7.37 5.43 6.06
CA GLY A 428 -7.24 6.18 4.81
C GLY A 428 -6.83 7.64 5.00
N THR A 429 -7.22 8.28 6.11
CA THR A 429 -6.82 9.67 6.40
C THR A 429 -5.35 9.74 6.82
N SER A 430 -4.90 8.80 7.64
CA SER A 430 -3.50 8.70 8.09
C SER A 430 -2.56 8.40 6.91
N SER A 431 -2.88 7.39 6.10
CA SER A 431 -2.08 7.03 4.92
C SER A 431 -2.11 8.11 3.84
N GLY A 432 -3.24 8.80 3.66
CA GLY A 432 -3.36 9.93 2.75
C GLY A 432 -2.42 11.07 3.14
N MET A 433 -2.30 11.38 4.43
CA MET A 433 -1.40 12.42 4.94
C MET A 433 0.08 12.08 4.75
N LEU A 434 0.46 10.81 4.95
CA LEU A 434 1.80 10.30 4.65
C LEU A 434 2.13 10.49 3.16
N ASN A 435 1.21 10.12 2.26
CA ASN A 435 1.39 10.29 0.83
C ASN A 435 1.48 11.76 0.39
N VAL A 436 0.65 12.65 0.94
CA VAL A 436 0.70 14.09 0.61
C VAL A 436 2.08 14.66 0.85
N LEU A 437 2.69 14.37 2.00
CA LEU A 437 4.02 14.90 2.31
C LEU A 437 5.13 14.22 1.47
N ALA A 438 4.96 12.94 1.14
CA ALA A 438 5.86 12.25 0.20
C ALA A 438 5.85 12.90 -1.19
N GLN A 439 4.68 13.32 -1.69
CA GLN A 439 4.59 14.04 -2.97
C GLN A 439 5.26 15.42 -2.90
N ILE A 440 5.04 16.16 -1.80
CA ILE A 440 5.65 17.49 -1.61
C ILE A 440 7.18 17.38 -1.60
N PHE A 441 7.74 16.46 -0.79
CA PHE A 441 9.20 16.26 -0.77
C PHE A 441 9.72 15.71 -2.10
N GLY A 442 8.97 14.84 -2.79
CA GLY A 442 9.34 14.37 -4.12
C GLY A 442 9.50 15.50 -5.14
N ILE A 443 8.58 16.46 -5.16
CA ILE A 443 8.69 17.64 -6.03
C ILE A 443 9.90 18.51 -5.63
N ILE A 444 10.00 18.87 -4.34
CA ILE A 444 11.07 19.76 -3.85
C ILE A 444 12.44 19.12 -4.11
N PHE A 445 12.61 17.85 -3.75
CA PHE A 445 13.90 17.17 -3.91
C PHE A 445 14.27 17.00 -5.38
N THR A 446 13.32 16.65 -6.26
CA THR A 446 13.61 16.50 -7.69
C THR A 446 14.07 17.83 -8.30
N ILE A 447 13.40 18.96 -7.99
CA ILE A 447 13.80 20.29 -8.50
C ILE A 447 15.16 20.73 -7.94
N CYS A 448 15.38 20.54 -6.63
CA CYS A 448 16.62 20.93 -6.00
C CYS A 448 17.79 20.08 -6.47
N ASP A 449 17.60 18.76 -6.50
CA ASP A 449 18.62 17.80 -6.91
C ASP A 449 19.02 17.97 -8.37
N GLU A 450 18.03 18.20 -9.27
CA GLU A 450 18.28 18.52 -10.68
C GLU A 450 19.21 19.73 -10.83
N LYS A 451 18.93 20.83 -10.11
CA LYS A 451 19.77 22.05 -10.13
C LYS A 451 21.14 21.83 -9.50
N VAL A 452 21.22 20.99 -8.47
CA VAL A 452 22.50 20.63 -7.84
C VAL A 452 23.35 19.81 -8.81
N ILE A 453 22.74 18.85 -9.49
CA ILE A 453 23.41 18.03 -10.51
C ILE A 453 23.89 18.90 -11.68
N ASP A 454 23.09 19.85 -12.14
CA ASP A 454 23.49 20.80 -13.21
C ASP A 454 24.74 21.60 -12.86
N LYS A 455 24.82 22.06 -11.61
CA LYS A 455 25.88 22.99 -11.20
C LYS A 455 27.13 22.31 -10.66
N TRP A 456 26.96 21.18 -9.93
CA TRP A 456 28.05 20.56 -9.19
C TRP A 456 28.22 19.06 -9.50
N GLY A 457 27.41 18.51 -10.42
CA GLY A 457 27.47 17.12 -10.85
C GLY A 457 26.69 16.14 -9.96
N THR A 458 26.61 14.89 -10.42
CA THR A 458 25.80 13.82 -9.82
C THR A 458 26.20 13.48 -8.37
N LEU A 459 27.52 13.57 -8.07
CA LEU A 459 28.02 13.32 -6.71
C LEU A 459 27.41 14.29 -5.70
N ALA A 460 27.34 15.59 -6.06
CA ALA A 460 26.77 16.61 -5.19
C ALA A 460 25.26 16.42 -4.99
N GLY A 461 24.52 16.02 -6.03
CA GLY A 461 23.10 15.65 -5.93
C GLY A 461 22.89 14.49 -4.97
N ASN A 462 23.63 13.40 -5.14
CA ASN A 462 23.52 12.26 -4.23
C ASN A 462 23.87 12.62 -2.78
N ILE A 463 24.87 13.49 -2.54
CA ILE A 463 25.19 13.99 -1.19
C ILE A 463 24.01 14.82 -0.64
N PHE A 464 23.39 15.66 -1.47
CA PHE A 464 22.21 16.44 -1.07
C PHE A 464 21.09 15.52 -0.55
N LEU A 465 20.71 14.49 -1.29
CA LEU A 465 19.71 13.51 -0.84
C LEU A 465 20.14 12.77 0.43
N THR A 466 21.43 12.41 0.53
CA THR A 466 22.00 11.74 1.70
C THR A 466 21.88 12.61 2.97
N CYS A 467 22.11 13.92 2.88
CA CYS A 467 21.94 14.86 4.00
C CYS A 467 20.48 14.88 4.49
N PHE A 468 19.51 14.89 3.58
CA PHE A 468 18.10 14.82 3.98
C PHE A 468 17.72 13.46 4.57
N LEU A 469 18.24 12.36 4.05
CA LEU A 469 18.06 11.04 4.63
C LEU A 469 18.68 10.95 6.04
N LEU A 470 19.80 11.62 6.29
CA LEU A 470 20.37 11.73 7.64
C LEU A 470 19.42 12.47 8.60
N ILE A 471 18.86 13.60 8.15
CA ILE A 471 17.86 14.35 8.93
C ILE A 471 16.65 13.46 9.21
N GLY A 472 16.14 12.74 8.22
CA GLY A 472 15.03 11.81 8.37
C GLY A 472 15.34 10.66 9.34
N THR A 473 16.59 10.17 9.36
CA THR A 473 17.04 9.16 10.33
C THR A 473 16.97 9.68 11.76
N ILE A 474 17.45 10.91 11.98
CA ILE A 474 17.38 11.57 13.30
C ILE A 474 15.93 11.74 13.73
N ILE A 475 15.07 12.26 12.84
CA ILE A 475 13.63 12.43 13.11
C ILE A 475 12.98 11.11 13.47
N THR A 476 13.27 10.02 12.73
CA THR A 476 12.73 8.68 13.00
C THR A 476 13.14 8.18 14.40
N GLY A 477 14.38 8.44 14.82
CA GLY A 477 14.87 8.09 16.15
C GLY A 477 14.11 8.82 17.27
N LEU A 478 13.67 10.06 17.05
CA LEU A 478 12.95 10.90 18.01
C LEU A 478 11.46 10.53 18.17
N ILE A 479 10.89 9.72 17.27
CA ILE A 479 9.48 9.29 17.35
C ILE A 479 9.28 8.51 18.65
N LYS A 480 8.34 8.93 19.49
CA LYS A 480 7.92 8.17 20.67
C LYS A 480 7.00 7.03 20.23
N SER A 481 7.26 5.81 20.73
CA SER A 481 6.45 4.64 20.44
C SER A 481 5.19 4.64 21.31
N ASP A 482 4.07 5.12 20.77
CA ASP A 482 2.75 5.12 21.39
C ASP A 482 1.83 4.20 20.55
N LEU A 483 1.85 2.90 20.85
CA LEU A 483 1.15 1.86 20.07
C LEU A 483 -0.32 1.75 20.52
N ARG A 484 -1.13 2.76 20.19
CA ARG A 484 -2.53 2.91 20.65
C ARG A 484 -3.43 1.77 20.18
N ARG A 485 -3.26 1.26 18.98
CA ARG A 485 -4.05 0.15 18.45
C ARG A 485 -3.76 -1.15 19.19
N GLN A 486 -2.48 -1.43 19.50
CA GLN A 486 -2.11 -2.59 20.30
C GLN A 486 -2.64 -2.47 21.74
N GLN A 487 -2.54 -1.30 22.37
CA GLN A 487 -3.08 -1.05 23.71
C GLN A 487 -4.59 -1.29 23.75
N ALA A 488 -5.34 -0.73 22.80
CA ALA A 488 -6.78 -0.95 22.68
C ALA A 488 -7.15 -2.43 22.48
N ASN A 489 -6.37 -3.19 21.70
CA ASN A 489 -6.59 -4.62 21.52
C ASN A 489 -6.37 -5.41 22.81
N VAL A 490 -5.34 -5.08 23.59
CA VAL A 490 -5.08 -5.70 24.90
C VAL A 490 -6.19 -5.37 25.89
N GLU A 491 -6.63 -4.12 25.95
CA GLU A 491 -7.74 -3.69 26.81
C GLU A 491 -9.04 -4.40 26.46
N ASN A 492 -9.35 -4.55 25.18
CA ASN A 492 -10.52 -5.29 24.69
C ASN A 492 -10.43 -6.79 25.04
N CYS A 493 -9.25 -7.41 24.90
CA CYS A 493 -9.05 -8.79 25.34
C CYS A 493 -9.26 -8.93 26.85
N LEU A 494 -8.70 -8.03 27.65
CA LEU A 494 -8.84 -8.05 29.11
C LEU A 494 -10.29 -7.83 29.53
N SER A 495 -11.02 -6.91 28.92
CA SER A 495 -12.44 -6.67 29.20
C SER A 495 -13.32 -7.86 28.83
N THR A 496 -13.04 -8.53 27.69
CA THR A 496 -13.75 -9.75 27.26
C THR A 496 -13.49 -10.89 28.23
N VAL A 497 -12.23 -11.09 28.63
CA VAL A 497 -11.85 -12.10 29.64
C VAL A 497 -12.51 -11.79 30.98
N SER A 498 -12.43 -10.53 31.44
CA SER A 498 -13.08 -10.09 32.67
C SER A 498 -14.61 -10.27 32.63
N GLY A 499 -15.25 -9.92 31.52
CA GLY A 499 -16.68 -10.14 31.31
C GLY A 499 -17.06 -11.62 31.32
N THR A 500 -16.23 -12.49 30.72
CA THR A 500 -16.43 -13.93 30.76
C THR A 500 -16.27 -14.50 32.17
N TYR A 501 -15.24 -14.04 32.93
CA TYR A 501 -15.07 -14.42 34.32
C TYR A 501 -16.22 -13.95 35.20
N PHE A 502 -16.73 -12.73 34.98
CA PHE A 502 -17.88 -12.19 35.73
C PHE A 502 -19.14 -13.00 35.43
N CYS A 503 -19.37 -13.36 34.19
CA CYS A 503 -20.51 -14.20 33.78
C CYS A 503 -20.41 -15.61 34.36
N VAL A 504 -19.23 -16.24 34.29
CA VAL A 504 -18.99 -17.57 34.89
C VAL A 504 -19.11 -17.51 36.43
N SER A 505 -18.60 -16.47 37.09
CA SER A 505 -18.73 -16.27 38.54
C SER A 505 -20.20 -16.13 38.96
N ASN A 506 -21.00 -15.36 38.21
CA ASN A 506 -22.42 -15.20 38.50
C ASN A 506 -23.22 -16.50 38.25
N VAL A 507 -22.90 -17.26 37.19
CA VAL A 507 -23.50 -18.58 36.94
C VAL A 507 -23.14 -19.57 38.04
N ILE A 508 -21.88 -19.60 38.49
CA ILE A 508 -21.45 -20.44 39.63
C ILE A 508 -22.15 -20.01 40.93
N GLN A 509 -22.28 -18.70 41.14
CA GLN A 509 -22.98 -18.19 42.34
C GLN A 509 -24.47 -18.51 42.31
N PHE A 510 -25.10 -18.46 41.14
CA PHE A 510 -26.48 -18.83 40.94
C PHE A 510 -26.69 -20.37 41.16
N LEU A 511 -25.81 -21.21 40.60
CA LEU A 511 -25.84 -22.66 40.81
C LEU A 511 -25.61 -23.06 42.28
N ILE A 512 -24.77 -22.30 43.00
CA ILE A 512 -24.55 -22.54 44.45
C ILE A 512 -25.78 -22.11 45.27
N VAL A 513 -26.49 -21.06 44.86
CA VAL A 513 -27.74 -20.63 45.50
C VAL A 513 -28.85 -21.66 45.25
N ASP A 514 -28.96 -22.14 44.06
CA ASP A 514 -29.95 -23.16 43.64
C ASP A 514 -29.69 -24.52 44.35
N ALA A 515 -28.41 -24.94 44.41
CA ALA A 515 -28.00 -26.14 45.15
C ALA A 515 -28.26 -26.02 46.68
N LYS A 516 -28.24 -24.83 47.25
CA LYS A 516 -28.58 -24.60 48.68
C LYS A 516 -30.09 -24.66 48.93
N LEU A 517 -30.91 -24.37 47.92
CA LEU A 517 -32.37 -24.49 48.03
C LEU A 517 -32.83 -25.95 47.86
N THR A 518 -32.03 -26.79 47.21
CA THR A 518 -32.41 -28.21 46.92
C THR A 518 -31.77 -29.24 47.86
N HIS A 519 -30.58 -28.91 48.48
CA HIS A 519 -29.89 -29.83 49.42
C HIS A 519 -29.10 -29.07 50.52
N PRO A 520 -29.44 -29.22 51.80
CA PRO A 520 -28.78 -28.44 52.90
C PRO A 520 -27.40 -28.95 53.34
N THR A 521 -26.80 -29.97 52.71
CA THR A 521 -25.55 -30.61 53.17
C THR A 521 -24.29 -30.26 52.33
N VAL A 522 -24.31 -29.21 51.52
CA VAL A 522 -23.20 -28.85 50.59
C VAL A 522 -22.20 -27.84 51.19
N SER A 523 -22.04 -27.80 52.53
CA SER A 523 -21.12 -26.81 53.14
C SER A 523 -19.64 -27.12 52.98
N ASP A 524 -19.23 -28.35 52.67
CA ASP A 524 -17.82 -28.78 52.66
C ASP A 524 -17.10 -28.64 51.32
N TYR A 525 -17.83 -28.53 50.21
CA TYR A 525 -17.21 -28.38 48.87
C TYR A 525 -16.63 -26.95 48.59
N ARG A 526 -16.97 -25.96 49.41
CA ARG A 526 -16.56 -24.58 49.21
C ARG A 526 -15.06 -24.35 49.47
N LYS A 527 -14.45 -25.06 50.37
CA LYS A 527 -13.04 -24.90 50.77
C LYS A 527 -12.09 -25.49 49.73
N THR A 528 -12.44 -26.59 49.11
CA THR A 528 -11.58 -27.29 48.16
C THR A 528 -11.56 -26.64 46.76
N PHE A 529 -12.68 -26.06 46.35
CA PHE A 529 -12.75 -25.42 45.01
C PHE A 529 -12.09 -24.03 44.96
N ILE A 530 -12.23 -23.24 46.03
CA ILE A 530 -11.58 -21.90 46.14
C ILE A 530 -10.06 -22.04 46.25
N TRP A 531 -9.55 -23.09 46.86
CA TRP A 531 -8.10 -23.32 46.98
C TRP A 531 -7.47 -23.80 45.65
N SER A 532 -8.16 -24.62 44.91
CA SER A 532 -7.72 -25.10 43.58
C SER A 532 -7.66 -24.00 42.52
N THR A 533 -8.60 -23.03 42.54
CA THR A 533 -8.59 -21.89 41.58
C THR A 533 -7.57 -20.83 41.95
N ARG A 534 -7.30 -20.56 43.24
CA ARG A 534 -6.24 -19.62 43.65
C ARG A 534 -4.83 -20.16 43.38
N SER A 535 -4.59 -21.45 43.48
CA SER A 535 -3.29 -22.06 43.20
C SER A 535 -2.92 -22.07 41.72
N LYS A 536 -3.89 -22.05 40.81
CA LYS A 536 -3.64 -21.96 39.35
C LYS A 536 -3.51 -20.53 38.83
N MET A 537 -3.93 -19.52 39.58
CA MET A 537 -3.78 -18.10 39.21
C MET A 537 -2.40 -17.49 39.52
N CYS A 538 -1.57 -18.14 40.29
CA CYS A 538 -0.20 -17.67 40.61
C CYS A 538 0.87 -18.20 39.64
N THR A 539 0.50 -18.93 38.56
CA THR A 539 1.46 -19.56 37.63
C THR A 539 1.20 -19.16 36.18
N ILE A 540 0.44 -18.13 35.89
CA ILE A 540 0.30 -17.45 34.60
C ILE A 540 0.58 -15.97 34.89
#